data_36c851760a334a274abdb7e8f5b1d415
#
_entry.id   36c851760a334a274abdb7e8f5b1d415
#
_cell.length_a   1.000
_cell.length_b   1.000
_cell.length_c   1.000
_cell.angle_alpha   90.00
_cell.angle_beta   90.00
_cell.angle_gamma   90.00
#
_symmetry.space_group_name_H-M   'P 1'
#
loop_
_entity.id
_entity.type
_entity.pdbx_description
1 polymer ?
#
loop_
_entity_poly.entity_id
_entity_poly.type
_entity_poly.pdbx_seq_one_letter_code
_entity_poly.pdbx_strand_id
1 'polypeptide(L)'
;KLNPSKGYDIYRDAIIRILNEFKEWKAFSIGDEKRNKPIIDHQNHYELGYLTHKEVLKLLNRSEIAVVPSRWEEPFGRTALESSSRGCATIISNRGGLPETTDNCIILKKLNSNELYKEIKKLKKKKKYRNKVQNDGFNNIKHLTKENSLIIDAIRESLINKFKLNFIKNKLRIVNIYNL
;
A
#
# COMPACT_ATOMS: atom_id res chain seq x y z
N LYS A 1 6.48 1.43 9.68
CA LYS A 1 7.84 1.75 10.17
C LYS A 1 8.62 2.48 9.09
N LEU A 2 9.37 3.53 9.49
CA LEU A 2 10.19 4.36 8.59
C LEU A 2 11.66 3.93 8.66
N ASN A 3 11.99 2.74 8.18
CA ASN A 3 13.33 2.19 8.23
C ASN A 3 13.78 1.59 6.88
N PRO A 4 15.07 1.22 6.73
CA PRO A 4 15.59 0.66 5.49
C PRO A 4 14.91 -0.64 5.04
N SER A 5 14.41 -1.50 5.96
CA SER A 5 13.70 -2.72 5.57
C SER A 5 12.39 -2.43 4.84
N LYS A 6 11.75 -1.28 5.16
CA LYS A 6 10.58 -0.77 4.44
C LYS A 6 10.94 0.13 3.25
N GLY A 7 12.22 0.24 2.91
CA GLY A 7 12.71 1.04 1.79
C GLY A 7 12.60 2.55 1.99
N TYR A 8 12.57 3.01 3.25
CA TYR A 8 12.42 4.44 3.54
C TYR A 8 13.61 5.28 3.06
N ASP A 9 14.82 4.71 3.06
CA ASP A 9 16.01 5.31 2.44
C ASP A 9 15.86 5.46 0.91
N ILE A 10 15.30 4.46 0.23
CA ILE A 10 14.98 4.54 -1.22
C ILE A 10 13.99 5.67 -1.47
N TYR A 11 12.94 5.74 -0.65
CA TYR A 11 11.96 6.81 -0.72
C TYR A 11 12.60 8.17 -0.48
N ARG A 12 13.40 8.33 0.59
CA ARG A 12 14.11 9.57 0.92
C ARG A 12 14.89 10.12 -0.29
N ASP A 13 15.76 9.29 -0.85
CA ASP A 13 16.66 9.74 -1.92
C ASP A 13 15.91 10.07 -3.22
N ALA A 14 14.82 9.37 -3.50
CA ALA A 14 13.97 9.66 -4.64
C ALA A 14 13.13 10.92 -4.42
N ILE A 15 12.51 11.07 -3.24
CA ILE A 15 11.56 12.15 -2.99
C ILE A 15 12.23 13.52 -2.86
N ILE A 16 13.43 13.59 -2.28
CA ILE A 16 14.21 14.85 -2.25
C ILE A 16 14.43 15.37 -3.68
N ARG A 17 14.78 14.50 -4.61
CA ARG A 17 14.98 14.86 -6.02
C ARG A 17 13.68 15.32 -6.69
N ILE A 18 12.58 14.65 -6.41
CA ILE A 18 11.24 15.03 -6.92
C ILE A 18 10.85 16.40 -6.40
N LEU A 19 10.97 16.65 -5.11
CA LEU A 19 10.60 17.93 -4.49
C LEU A 19 11.52 19.07 -4.92
N ASN A 20 12.78 18.78 -5.22
CA ASN A 20 13.70 19.76 -5.80
C ASN A 20 13.34 20.13 -7.24
N GLU A 21 12.83 19.19 -8.04
CA GLU A 21 12.41 19.42 -9.42
C GLU A 21 10.99 20.03 -9.51
N PHE A 22 10.07 19.61 -8.63
CA PHE A 22 8.65 20.02 -8.65
C PHE A 22 8.29 20.72 -7.34
N LYS A 23 8.62 22.00 -7.25
CA LYS A 23 8.51 22.83 -6.03
C LYS A 23 7.08 22.96 -5.49
N GLU A 24 6.07 22.79 -6.34
CA GLU A 24 4.66 22.84 -5.97
C GLU A 24 4.15 21.54 -5.31
N TRP A 25 4.94 20.45 -5.37
CA TRP A 25 4.55 19.18 -4.79
C TRP A 25 4.88 19.11 -3.30
N LYS A 26 4.05 18.36 -2.60
CA LYS A 26 4.26 18.00 -1.19
C LYS A 26 4.36 16.49 -1.06
N ALA A 27 5.22 16.03 -0.17
CA ALA A 27 5.40 14.63 0.13
C ALA A 27 5.16 14.38 1.62
N PHE A 28 4.60 13.21 1.90
CA PHE A 28 4.26 12.81 3.26
C PHE A 28 4.85 11.44 3.56
N SER A 29 5.33 11.26 4.78
CA SER A 29 5.65 9.94 5.31
C SER A 29 4.88 9.71 6.61
N ILE A 30 4.36 8.48 6.75
CA ILE A 30 3.53 8.06 7.87
C ILE A 30 4.18 6.84 8.52
N GLY A 31 4.27 6.87 9.81
CA GLY A 31 4.81 5.77 10.60
C GLY A 31 5.76 6.26 11.67
N ASP A 32 6.20 5.34 12.50
CA ASP A 32 7.13 5.59 13.57
C ASP A 32 8.34 4.66 13.45
N GLU A 33 9.51 5.18 13.72
CA GLU A 33 10.75 4.43 13.87
C GLU A 33 11.68 5.20 14.82
N LYS A 34 11.94 4.63 15.98
CA LYS A 34 12.78 5.24 17.02
C LYS A 34 14.28 5.00 16.81
N ARG A 35 14.62 4.03 15.93
CA ARG A 35 16.01 3.64 15.64
C ARG A 35 16.36 4.05 14.21
N ASN A 36 17.54 4.21 13.83
CA ASN A 36 18.11 4.35 12.47
C ASN A 36 17.14 4.81 11.35
N LYS A 37 16.32 5.83 11.63
CA LYS A 37 15.42 6.41 10.65
C LYS A 37 16.20 7.39 9.75
N PRO A 38 16.20 7.20 8.42
CA PRO A 38 16.74 8.19 7.51
C PRO A 38 15.98 9.52 7.62
N ILE A 39 16.69 10.62 7.73
CA ILE A 39 16.09 11.96 7.81
C ILE A 39 15.83 12.47 6.39
N ILE A 40 14.66 13.08 6.16
CA ILE A 40 14.32 13.81 4.95
C ILE A 40 14.22 15.29 5.32
N ASP A 41 15.31 16.03 5.05
CA ASP A 41 15.36 17.47 5.24
C ASP A 41 14.94 18.18 3.94
N HIS A 42 13.67 18.53 3.85
CA HIS A 42 13.13 19.29 2.72
C HIS A 42 11.84 20.02 3.14
N GLN A 43 11.74 21.33 2.82
CA GLN A 43 10.60 22.18 3.22
C GLN A 43 9.21 21.68 2.80
N ASN A 44 9.13 20.89 1.73
CA ASN A 44 7.88 20.32 1.20
C ASN A 44 7.68 18.85 1.57
N HIS A 45 8.50 18.30 2.47
CA HIS A 45 8.31 16.98 3.04
C HIS A 45 7.77 17.08 4.46
N TYR A 46 6.72 16.33 4.76
CA TYR A 46 6.05 16.30 6.05
C TYR A 46 6.06 14.89 6.63
N GLU A 47 6.76 14.71 7.73
CA GLU A 47 6.71 13.47 8.49
C GLU A 47 5.60 13.58 9.53
N LEU A 48 4.56 12.74 9.39
CA LEU A 48 3.33 12.84 10.19
C LEU A 48 3.32 11.92 11.42
N GLY A 49 4.38 11.12 11.60
CA GLY A 49 4.44 10.16 12.71
C GLY A 49 3.37 9.08 12.61
N TYR A 50 2.91 8.59 13.76
CA TYR A 50 1.82 7.63 13.82
C TYR A 50 0.48 8.32 13.57
N LEU A 51 -0.29 7.76 12.65
CA LEU A 51 -1.68 8.15 12.38
C LEU A 51 -2.62 6.96 12.59
N THR A 52 -3.84 7.23 13.03
CA THR A 52 -4.90 6.23 13.05
C THR A 52 -5.23 5.76 11.62
N HIS A 53 -5.74 4.55 11.48
CA HIS A 53 -6.12 4.01 10.16
C HIS A 53 -7.08 4.95 9.40
N LYS A 54 -8.05 5.56 10.10
CA LYS A 54 -8.98 6.53 9.50
C LYS A 54 -8.27 7.77 8.94
N GLU A 55 -7.27 8.27 9.64
CA GLU A 55 -6.47 9.43 9.19
C GLU A 55 -5.59 9.06 7.99
N VAL A 56 -4.97 7.88 8.00
CA VAL A 56 -4.23 7.36 6.85
C VAL A 56 -5.12 7.31 5.61
N LEU A 57 -6.32 6.73 5.72
CA LEU A 57 -7.25 6.65 4.59
C LEU A 57 -7.70 8.03 4.09
N LYS A 58 -7.90 9.01 4.99
CA LYS A 58 -8.21 10.40 4.61
C LYS A 58 -7.07 11.05 3.84
N LEU A 59 -5.81 10.80 4.24
CA LEU A 59 -4.66 11.31 3.54
C LEU A 59 -4.51 10.68 2.16
N LEU A 60 -4.67 9.36 2.06
CA LEU A 60 -4.64 8.63 0.79
C LEU A 60 -5.69 9.14 -0.20
N ASN A 61 -6.92 9.45 0.24
CA ASN A 61 -7.96 10.05 -0.61
C ASN A 61 -7.55 11.39 -1.25
N ARG A 62 -6.55 12.08 -0.71
CA ARG A 62 -6.03 13.36 -1.17
C ARG A 62 -4.67 13.25 -1.85
N SER A 63 -4.15 12.03 -1.97
CA SER A 63 -2.83 11.76 -2.51
C SER A 63 -2.93 11.23 -3.94
N GLU A 64 -2.16 11.78 -4.84
CA GLU A 64 -2.13 11.35 -6.25
C GLU A 64 -1.31 10.08 -6.44
N ILE A 65 -0.23 9.92 -5.67
CA ILE A 65 0.73 8.81 -5.76
C ILE A 65 1.00 8.26 -4.37
N ALA A 66 1.03 6.94 -4.25
CA ALA A 66 1.50 6.25 -3.05
C ALA A 66 2.68 5.34 -3.39
N VAL A 67 3.61 5.17 -2.44
CA VAL A 67 4.85 4.42 -2.64
C VAL A 67 5.05 3.41 -1.51
N VAL A 68 5.25 2.15 -1.87
CA VAL A 68 5.51 1.04 -0.94
C VAL A 68 6.78 0.29 -1.40
N PRO A 69 8.00 0.86 -1.19
CA PRO A 69 9.24 0.34 -1.74
C PRO A 69 9.91 -0.65 -0.78
N SER A 70 9.14 -1.56 -0.18
CA SER A 70 9.61 -2.50 0.83
C SER A 70 10.72 -3.42 0.30
N ARG A 71 11.79 -3.61 1.10
CA ARG A 71 12.75 -4.70 0.92
C ARG A 71 12.29 -5.98 1.63
N TRP A 72 11.39 -5.80 2.59
CA TRP A 72 10.82 -6.91 3.33
C TRP A 72 9.84 -7.69 2.46
N GLU A 73 9.84 -9.00 2.58
CA GLU A 73 8.85 -9.86 1.96
C GLU A 73 7.51 -9.69 2.68
N GLU A 74 6.69 -8.76 2.16
CA GLU A 74 5.40 -8.42 2.76
C GLU A 74 4.44 -9.60 2.62
N PRO A 75 3.84 -10.11 3.71
CA PRO A 75 2.90 -11.23 3.61
C PRO A 75 1.69 -10.92 2.73
N PHE A 76 1.18 -9.69 2.77
CA PHE A 76 0.01 -9.27 2.00
C PHE A 76 0.15 -7.88 1.37
N GLY A 77 0.72 -6.88 2.08
CA GLY A 77 0.88 -5.52 1.56
C GLY A 77 -0.37 -4.64 1.69
N ARG A 78 -1.04 -4.65 2.84
CA ARG A 78 -2.24 -3.83 3.11
C ARG A 78 -2.13 -2.37 2.65
N THR A 79 -0.97 -1.73 2.84
CA THR A 79 -0.76 -0.34 2.44
C THR A 79 -0.93 -0.14 0.93
N ALA A 80 -0.49 -1.09 0.10
CA ALA A 80 -0.68 -1.02 -1.35
C ALA A 80 -2.15 -1.14 -1.72
N LEU A 81 -2.89 -2.09 -1.12
CA LEU A 81 -4.31 -2.26 -1.30
C LEU A 81 -5.10 -1.00 -0.89
N GLU A 82 -4.83 -0.46 0.30
CA GLU A 82 -5.46 0.74 0.81
C GLU A 82 -5.20 1.95 -0.09
N SER A 83 -3.98 2.10 -0.60
CA SER A 83 -3.62 3.19 -1.51
C SER A 83 -4.39 3.12 -2.83
N SER A 84 -4.42 1.95 -3.45
CA SER A 84 -5.16 1.74 -4.71
C SER A 84 -6.66 1.90 -4.51
N SER A 85 -7.22 1.41 -3.38
CA SER A 85 -8.64 1.58 -3.03
C SER A 85 -9.06 3.03 -2.78
N ARG A 86 -8.10 3.93 -2.60
CA ARG A 86 -8.31 5.37 -2.42
C ARG A 86 -7.96 6.19 -3.67
N GLY A 87 -7.69 5.51 -4.79
CA GLY A 87 -7.43 6.15 -6.06
C GLY A 87 -6.01 6.71 -6.20
N CYS A 88 -5.05 6.24 -5.41
CA CYS A 88 -3.65 6.58 -5.63
C CYS A 88 -3.08 5.80 -6.82
N ALA A 89 -2.21 6.42 -7.63
CA ALA A 89 -1.31 5.69 -8.50
C ALA A 89 -0.23 5.04 -7.61
N THR A 90 -0.38 3.73 -7.36
CA THR A 90 0.45 3.03 -6.38
C THR A 90 1.70 2.46 -7.04
N ILE A 91 2.88 2.76 -6.47
CA ILE A 91 4.18 2.20 -6.84
C ILE A 91 4.63 1.24 -5.75
N ILE A 92 4.96 0.01 -6.11
CA ILE A 92 5.39 -1.03 -5.18
C ILE A 92 6.72 -1.66 -5.57
N SER A 93 7.37 -2.32 -4.63
CA SER A 93 8.46 -3.26 -4.92
C SER A 93 7.90 -4.64 -5.28
N ASN A 94 8.69 -5.45 -5.98
CA ASN A 94 8.39 -6.85 -6.25
C ASN A 94 8.88 -7.71 -5.06
N ARG A 95 8.13 -7.66 -3.91
CA ARG A 95 8.50 -8.35 -2.67
C ARG A 95 7.29 -8.98 -1.99
N GLY A 96 7.42 -10.29 -1.69
CA GLY A 96 6.35 -11.06 -1.05
C GLY A 96 5.02 -10.95 -1.77
N GLY A 97 3.94 -10.77 -1.04
CA GLY A 97 2.58 -10.64 -1.56
C GLY A 97 2.23 -9.26 -2.15
N LEU A 98 3.17 -8.28 -2.18
CA LEU A 98 2.87 -6.95 -2.75
C LEU A 98 2.35 -7.01 -4.18
N PRO A 99 2.95 -7.77 -5.13
CA PRO A 99 2.46 -7.85 -6.51
C PRO A 99 1.07 -8.48 -6.65
N GLU A 100 0.67 -9.30 -5.67
CA GLU A 100 -0.63 -9.99 -5.67
C GLU A 100 -1.75 -9.14 -5.06
N THR A 101 -1.38 -8.07 -4.36
CA THR A 101 -2.34 -7.25 -3.61
C THR A 101 -3.15 -6.32 -4.53
N THR A 102 -2.59 -5.90 -5.66
CA THR A 102 -3.24 -5.00 -6.59
C THR A 102 -2.78 -5.24 -8.03
N ASP A 103 -3.70 -5.50 -8.94
CA ASP A 103 -3.39 -5.86 -10.33
C ASP A 103 -2.89 -4.68 -11.19
N ASN A 104 -3.14 -3.45 -10.79
CA ASN A 104 -2.84 -2.26 -11.59
C ASN A 104 -1.95 -1.25 -10.86
N CYS A 105 -0.96 -1.74 -10.16
CA CYS A 105 0.10 -0.93 -9.59
C CYS A 105 1.34 -0.89 -10.50
N ILE A 106 2.25 0.04 -10.24
CA ILE A 106 3.55 0.08 -10.88
C ILE A 106 4.54 -0.72 -10.04
N ILE A 107 5.02 -1.83 -10.57
CA ILE A 107 6.05 -2.66 -9.93
C ILE A 107 7.42 -2.13 -10.35
N LEU A 108 8.27 -1.76 -9.39
CA LEU A 108 9.62 -1.31 -9.63
C LEU A 108 10.47 -2.44 -10.24
N LYS A 109 11.05 -2.20 -11.42
CA LYS A 109 11.95 -3.16 -12.08
C LYS A 109 13.24 -3.35 -11.29
N LYS A 110 13.74 -2.31 -10.65
CA LYS A 110 14.88 -2.32 -9.75
C LYS A 110 14.52 -1.59 -8.47
N LEU A 111 14.79 -2.21 -7.33
CA LEU A 111 14.50 -1.63 -6.03
C LEU A 111 15.61 -0.66 -5.62
N ASN A 112 15.59 0.53 -6.19
CA ASN A 112 16.51 1.62 -5.88
C ASN A 112 15.85 3.00 -6.08
N SER A 113 16.49 4.03 -5.56
CA SER A 113 15.99 5.41 -5.59
C SER A 113 15.93 6.00 -7.01
N ASN A 114 16.80 5.58 -7.92
CA ASN A 114 16.79 6.06 -9.30
C ASN A 114 15.56 5.57 -10.06
N GLU A 115 15.22 4.30 -9.91
CA GLU A 115 14.02 3.73 -10.54
C GLU A 115 12.75 4.35 -9.94
N LEU A 116 12.69 4.46 -8.62
CA LEU A 116 11.56 5.10 -7.95
C LEU A 116 11.38 6.56 -8.40
N TYR A 117 12.46 7.33 -8.46
CA TYR A 117 12.43 8.70 -8.97
C TYR A 117 11.88 8.77 -10.41
N LYS A 118 12.34 7.89 -11.31
CA LYS A 118 11.87 7.83 -12.71
C LYS A 118 10.37 7.57 -12.79
N GLU A 119 9.85 6.60 -12.04
CA GLU A 119 8.43 6.27 -12.08
C GLU A 119 7.55 7.37 -11.47
N ILE A 120 7.97 8.00 -10.36
CA ILE A 120 7.25 9.16 -9.79
C ILE A 120 7.24 10.31 -10.81
N LYS A 121 8.39 10.63 -11.41
CA LYS A 121 8.50 11.69 -12.42
C LYS A 121 7.64 11.42 -13.65
N LYS A 122 7.58 10.18 -14.10
CA LYS A 122 6.72 9.75 -15.22
C LYS A 122 5.24 9.96 -14.91
N LEU A 123 4.78 9.56 -13.71
CA LEU A 123 3.41 9.80 -13.25
C LEU A 123 3.10 11.29 -13.13
N LYS A 124 4.04 12.09 -12.64
CA LYS A 124 3.88 13.55 -12.57
C LYS A 124 3.70 14.17 -13.96
N LYS A 125 4.59 13.86 -14.88
CA LYS A 125 4.61 14.46 -16.23
C LYS A 125 3.48 13.95 -17.14
N LYS A 126 3.05 12.70 -16.96
CA LYS A 126 2.04 12.06 -17.83
C LYS A 126 0.70 11.89 -17.11
N LYS A 127 -0.04 13.00 -16.94
CA LYS A 127 -1.33 13.01 -16.21
C LYS A 127 -2.31 11.96 -16.72
N LYS A 128 -2.46 11.77 -18.04
CA LYS A 128 -3.35 10.74 -18.60
C LYS A 128 -2.94 9.33 -18.18
N TYR A 129 -1.65 9.04 -18.14
CA TYR A 129 -1.12 7.75 -17.69
C TYR A 129 -1.36 7.56 -16.19
N ARG A 130 -1.11 8.59 -15.36
CA ARG A 130 -1.41 8.56 -13.92
C ARG A 130 -2.88 8.27 -13.68
N ASN A 131 -3.78 9.01 -14.34
CA ASN A 131 -5.22 8.81 -14.19
C ASN A 131 -5.65 7.40 -14.60
N LYS A 132 -5.03 6.81 -15.63
CA LYS A 132 -5.28 5.43 -16.00
C LYS A 132 -4.89 4.47 -14.88
N VAL A 133 -3.67 4.57 -14.34
CA VAL A 133 -3.20 3.72 -13.22
C VAL A 133 -4.11 3.86 -11.99
N GLN A 134 -4.55 5.09 -11.67
CA GLN A 134 -5.46 5.38 -10.57
C GLN A 134 -6.83 4.70 -10.77
N ASN A 135 -7.43 4.86 -11.94
CA ASN A 135 -8.75 4.31 -12.23
C ASN A 135 -8.73 2.78 -12.30
N ASP A 136 -7.74 2.21 -12.97
CA ASP A 136 -7.59 0.77 -13.10
C ASP A 136 -7.38 0.13 -11.72
N GLY A 137 -6.50 0.70 -10.89
CA GLY A 137 -6.28 0.23 -9.52
C GLY A 137 -7.52 0.32 -8.64
N PHE A 138 -8.25 1.44 -8.71
CA PHE A 138 -9.49 1.64 -7.94
C PHE A 138 -10.60 0.67 -8.36
N ASN A 139 -10.79 0.46 -9.66
CA ASN A 139 -11.87 -0.37 -10.18
C ASN A 139 -11.65 -1.86 -9.88
N ASN A 140 -10.42 -2.36 -10.02
CA ASN A 140 -10.12 -3.77 -9.77
C ASN A 140 -10.34 -4.17 -8.31
N ILE A 141 -10.07 -3.31 -7.35
CA ILE A 141 -10.31 -3.61 -5.94
C ILE A 141 -11.79 -3.81 -5.62
N LYS A 142 -12.69 -3.12 -6.30
CA LYS A 142 -14.14 -3.32 -6.09
C LYS A 142 -14.61 -4.74 -6.41
N HIS A 143 -13.98 -5.40 -7.37
CA HIS A 143 -14.31 -6.78 -7.72
C HIS A 143 -13.73 -7.80 -6.73
N LEU A 144 -12.52 -7.57 -6.23
CA LEU A 144 -11.80 -8.51 -5.35
C LEU A 144 -12.46 -8.73 -3.98
N THR A 145 -13.15 -7.73 -3.42
CA THR A 145 -13.62 -7.82 -2.02
C THR A 145 -14.90 -8.62 -1.83
N LYS A 146 -15.85 -8.56 -2.76
CA LYS A 146 -17.15 -9.24 -2.62
C LYS A 146 -17.11 -10.68 -3.10
N GLU A 147 -16.51 -10.94 -4.25
CA GLU A 147 -16.41 -12.27 -4.83
C GLU A 147 -15.50 -13.18 -4.00
N ASN A 148 -14.36 -12.69 -3.52
CA ASN A 148 -13.45 -13.47 -2.71
C ASN A 148 -14.04 -13.89 -1.35
N SER A 149 -14.84 -13.06 -0.69
CA SER A 149 -15.51 -13.49 0.54
C SER A 149 -16.56 -14.58 0.29
N LEU A 150 -17.30 -14.50 -0.80
CA LEU A 150 -18.27 -15.55 -1.18
C LEU A 150 -17.56 -16.87 -1.53
N ILE A 151 -16.43 -16.82 -2.24
CA ILE A 151 -15.62 -17.98 -2.57
C ILE A 151 -15.07 -18.63 -1.29
N ILE A 152 -14.53 -17.84 -0.37
CA ILE A 152 -14.02 -18.34 0.91
C ILE A 152 -15.13 -19.00 1.72
N ASP A 153 -16.31 -18.40 1.79
CA ASP A 153 -17.44 -18.96 2.53
C ASP A 153 -17.93 -20.27 1.88
N ALA A 154 -18.00 -20.34 0.56
CA ALA A 154 -18.33 -21.58 -0.15
C ALA A 154 -17.30 -22.69 0.06
N ILE A 155 -16.00 -22.36 0.07
CA ILE A 155 -14.93 -23.33 0.39
C ILE A 155 -15.07 -23.81 1.84
N ARG A 156 -15.33 -22.92 2.79
CA ARG A 156 -15.53 -23.29 4.21
C ARG A 156 -16.72 -24.23 4.39
N GLU A 157 -17.85 -23.94 3.77
CA GLU A 157 -19.03 -24.83 3.81
C GLU A 157 -18.75 -26.19 3.19
N SER A 158 -18.06 -26.22 2.05
CA SER A 158 -17.63 -27.46 1.40
C SER A 158 -16.73 -28.32 2.31
N LEU A 159 -15.75 -27.68 3.00
CA LEU A 159 -14.88 -28.38 3.92
C LEU A 159 -15.63 -28.91 5.17
N ILE A 160 -16.53 -28.12 5.74
CA ILE A 160 -17.39 -28.54 6.86
C ILE A 160 -18.20 -29.78 6.48
N ASN A 161 -18.82 -29.77 5.30
CA ASN A 161 -19.62 -30.89 4.81
C ASN A 161 -18.76 -32.13 4.49
N LYS A 162 -17.61 -31.94 3.81
CA LYS A 162 -16.70 -33.02 3.43
C LYS A 162 -16.12 -33.76 4.64
N PHE A 163 -15.76 -33.06 5.68
CA PHE A 163 -15.13 -33.64 6.87
C PHE A 163 -16.13 -33.93 7.99
N LYS A 164 -17.44 -33.76 7.75
CA LYS A 164 -18.51 -33.95 8.78
C LYS A 164 -18.11 -33.30 10.11
N LEU A 165 -17.52 -32.13 10.03
CA LEU A 165 -17.13 -31.38 11.21
C LEU A 165 -18.40 -30.92 11.93
N ASN A 166 -18.85 -31.70 12.92
CA ASN A 166 -19.92 -31.31 13.82
C ASN A 166 -19.43 -30.18 14.71
N PHE A 167 -19.52 -28.95 14.21
CA PHE A 167 -19.36 -27.81 15.04
C PHE A 167 -20.53 -27.77 16.03
N ILE A 168 -20.23 -27.89 17.29
CA ILE A 168 -21.19 -27.66 18.38
C ILE A 168 -21.56 -26.18 18.29
N LYS A 169 -22.67 -25.87 17.59
CA LYS A 169 -23.16 -24.51 17.31
C LYS A 169 -23.23 -23.60 18.54
N ASN A 170 -23.21 -24.16 19.73
CA ASN A 170 -23.41 -23.43 20.97
C ASN A 170 -22.13 -22.99 21.72
N LYS A 171 -20.91 -23.22 21.18
CA LYS A 171 -19.67 -22.85 21.87
C LYS A 171 -18.68 -22.00 21.07
N LEU A 172 -18.92 -21.71 19.82
CA LEU A 172 -18.09 -20.76 19.08
C LEU A 172 -18.58 -19.33 19.31
N ARG A 173 -18.12 -18.71 20.39
CA ARG A 173 -18.03 -17.25 20.42
C ARG A 173 -16.95 -16.90 19.40
N ILE A 174 -17.35 -16.28 18.30
CA ILE A 174 -16.41 -15.66 17.35
C ILE A 174 -15.70 -14.57 18.14
N VAL A 175 -14.45 -14.81 18.48
CA VAL A 175 -13.59 -13.75 19.04
C VAL A 175 -13.30 -12.81 17.89
N ASN A 176 -13.77 -11.58 17.99
CA ASN A 176 -13.47 -10.55 17.01
C ASN A 176 -11.99 -10.17 17.17
N ILE A 177 -11.12 -10.74 16.32
CA ILE A 177 -9.66 -10.50 16.32
C ILE A 177 -9.26 -9.08 15.88
N TYR A 178 -10.21 -8.20 15.59
CA TYR A 178 -9.95 -6.81 15.22
C TYR A 178 -9.83 -5.84 16.40
N ASN A 179 -9.93 -6.34 17.65
CA ASN A 179 -9.82 -5.52 18.86
C ASN A 179 -8.59 -5.86 19.73
N LEU A 180 -7.52 -6.40 19.14
CA LEU A 180 -6.21 -6.55 19.77
C LEU A 180 -5.18 -5.64 19.15
#